data_1f4cbf03a1ee0327ceeabc61930e53cb
#
_entry.id   1f4cbf03a1ee0327ceeabc61930e53cb
#
_cell.length_a   1.000
_cell.length_b   1.000
_cell.length_c   1.000
_cell.angle_alpha   90.00
_cell.angle_beta   90.00
_cell.angle_gamma   90.00
#
_symmetry.space_group_name_H-M   'P 1'
#
loop_
_entity.id
_entity.type
_entity.pdbx_description
1 polymer ?
#
loop_
_entity_poly.entity_id
_entity_poly.type
_entity_poly.pdbx_seq_one_letter_code
_entity_poly.pdbx_strand_id
1 'polypeptide(L)'
;AAVIIEPGLAEGGNWIPSKGFLAGIRRICDKFDWLMIADEVLTGLGRTGSMWGIDHYSVLPDMIVVGKNLSGGIEACAGVATRDEILGDNPRASSGSTFAGTPGGCAAGLKTLEIYQRDGIVSNAAELADFAADRMASWTERYAIVKEVRCLGLLMGVSFAHPEPYTLGEGYEDSWVARTVRNEMLVNGVWAICDTEPTVRMYPALNMDKQNLSQALDIMECAIQKVENGAQLVGDFPAMPSGVTGF
;
A
#
# COMPACT_ATOMS: atom_id res chain seq x y z
N ALA A 1 -24.92 8.74 10.80
CA ALA A 1 -23.51 8.60 11.11
C ALA A 1 -22.83 7.70 10.07
N ALA A 2 -21.51 7.63 10.08
CA ALA A 2 -20.76 6.81 9.14
C ALA A 2 -19.47 6.28 9.78
N VAL A 3 -18.95 5.18 9.23
CA VAL A 3 -17.61 4.66 9.48
C VAL A 3 -16.83 4.71 8.16
N ILE A 4 -15.68 5.37 8.15
CA ILE A 4 -14.72 5.33 7.03
C ILE A 4 -13.54 4.45 7.41
N ILE A 5 -13.13 3.55 6.52
CA ILE A 5 -12.08 2.58 6.80
C ILE A 5 -11.36 2.14 5.53
N GLU A 6 -10.03 1.99 5.60
CA GLU A 6 -9.24 1.37 4.55
C GLU A 6 -9.37 -0.16 4.63
N PRO A 7 -9.57 -0.88 3.51
CA PRO A 7 -9.54 -2.36 3.47
C PRO A 7 -8.19 -2.98 3.86
N GLY A 8 -7.12 -2.21 3.72
CA GLY A 8 -5.79 -2.49 4.25
C GLY A 8 -5.14 -1.17 4.64
N LEU A 9 -4.84 -0.99 5.91
CA LEU A 9 -4.30 0.27 6.43
C LEU A 9 -2.87 0.49 5.92
N ALA A 10 -2.71 1.45 5.02
CA ALA A 10 -1.45 1.70 4.34
C ALA A 10 -0.43 2.41 5.22
N GLU A 11 -0.80 3.57 5.75
CA GLU A 11 0.03 4.30 6.69
C GLU A 11 0.10 3.54 8.02
N GLY A 12 1.25 3.55 8.65
CA GLY A 12 1.46 2.75 9.85
C GLY A 12 1.90 1.29 9.59
N GLY A 13 2.21 0.89 8.35
CA GLY A 13 2.91 -0.37 8.10
C GLY A 13 2.18 -1.44 7.28
N ASN A 14 1.24 -1.08 6.45
CA ASN A 14 0.46 -2.02 5.62
C ASN A 14 -0.27 -3.09 6.44
N TRP A 15 -1.01 -2.67 7.45
CA TRP A 15 -1.79 -3.58 8.28
C TRP A 15 -2.98 -4.17 7.53
N ILE A 16 -3.06 -5.49 7.53
CA ILE A 16 -4.14 -6.23 6.87
C ILE A 16 -5.14 -6.67 7.94
N PRO A 17 -6.41 -6.22 7.85
CA PRO A 17 -7.44 -6.63 8.79
C PRO A 17 -7.69 -8.14 8.76
N SER A 18 -8.03 -8.72 9.91
CA SER A 18 -8.48 -10.12 9.95
C SER A 18 -9.75 -10.32 9.11
N LYS A 19 -9.94 -11.53 8.57
CA LYS A 19 -11.05 -11.85 7.65
C LYS A 19 -12.45 -11.46 8.18
N GLY A 20 -12.67 -11.46 9.48
CA GLY A 20 -13.97 -11.13 10.07
C GLY A 20 -14.16 -9.65 10.42
N PHE A 21 -13.11 -8.85 10.39
CA PHE A 21 -13.11 -7.48 10.90
C PHE A 21 -14.06 -6.56 10.09
N LEU A 22 -13.86 -6.45 8.78
CA LEU A 22 -14.69 -5.58 7.94
C LEU A 22 -16.14 -6.06 7.87
N ALA A 23 -16.37 -7.37 7.87
CA ALA A 23 -17.72 -7.92 7.99
C ALA A 23 -18.36 -7.58 9.37
N GLY A 24 -17.54 -7.47 10.42
CA GLY A 24 -17.97 -6.98 11.73
C GLY A 24 -18.42 -5.52 11.68
N ILE A 25 -17.61 -4.66 11.05
CA ILE A 25 -17.93 -3.24 10.83
C ILE A 25 -19.23 -3.10 10.01
N ARG A 26 -19.40 -3.87 8.92
CA ARG A 26 -20.65 -3.83 8.12
C ARG A 26 -21.86 -4.16 8.98
N ARG A 27 -21.82 -5.23 9.79
CA ARG A 27 -22.92 -5.59 10.71
C ARG A 27 -23.24 -4.48 11.72
N ILE A 28 -22.21 -3.77 12.22
CA ILE A 28 -22.42 -2.63 13.13
C ILE A 28 -23.10 -1.48 12.37
N CYS A 29 -22.65 -1.16 11.18
CA CYS A 29 -23.25 -0.14 10.34
C CYS A 29 -24.73 -0.47 10.05
N ASP A 30 -25.03 -1.69 9.64
CA ASP A 30 -26.40 -2.15 9.40
C ASP A 30 -27.27 -2.05 10.65
N LYS A 31 -26.76 -2.45 11.81
CA LYS A 31 -27.48 -2.42 13.08
C LYS A 31 -27.89 -1.02 13.52
N PHE A 32 -27.05 -0.04 13.25
CA PHE A 32 -27.24 1.35 13.72
C PHE A 32 -27.67 2.30 12.60
N ASP A 33 -27.95 1.79 11.40
CA ASP A 33 -28.26 2.60 10.21
C ASP A 33 -27.18 3.64 9.93
N TRP A 34 -25.92 3.18 9.95
CA TRP A 34 -24.73 3.98 9.61
C TRP A 34 -24.21 3.63 8.23
N LEU A 35 -23.65 4.61 7.55
CA LEU A 35 -22.98 4.37 6.28
C LEU A 35 -21.59 3.73 6.52
N MET A 36 -21.24 2.74 5.70
CA MET A 36 -19.90 2.20 5.62
C MET A 36 -19.20 2.77 4.38
N ILE A 37 -18.09 3.45 4.58
CA ILE A 37 -17.29 4.08 3.53
C ILE A 37 -15.97 3.32 3.43
N ALA A 38 -15.71 2.70 2.28
CA ALA A 38 -14.41 2.10 1.99
C ALA A 38 -13.47 3.18 1.42
N ASP A 39 -12.38 3.46 2.11
CA ASP A 39 -11.31 4.27 1.58
C ASP A 39 -10.39 3.39 0.72
N GLU A 40 -10.64 3.46 -0.59
CA GLU A 40 -9.90 2.70 -1.61
C GLU A 40 -8.86 3.56 -2.34
N VAL A 41 -8.49 4.69 -1.74
CA VAL A 41 -7.52 5.62 -2.34
C VAL A 41 -6.19 4.93 -2.60
N LEU A 42 -5.76 3.99 -1.74
CA LEU A 42 -4.56 3.20 -1.96
C LEU A 42 -4.86 1.74 -2.33
N THR A 43 -5.83 1.12 -1.68
CA THR A 43 -6.14 -0.32 -1.84
C THR A 43 -6.88 -0.65 -3.13
N GLY A 44 -7.56 0.34 -3.72
CA GLY A 44 -8.31 0.16 -4.95
C GLY A 44 -7.46 0.12 -6.22
N LEU A 45 -8.15 -0.01 -7.33
CA LEU A 45 -7.58 0.02 -8.67
C LEU A 45 -6.45 -0.99 -8.85
N GLY A 46 -6.69 -2.24 -8.45
CA GLY A 46 -5.77 -3.35 -8.68
C GLY A 46 -4.63 -3.50 -7.69
N ARG A 47 -4.40 -2.54 -6.77
CA ARG A 47 -3.27 -2.59 -5.83
C ARG A 47 -3.23 -3.87 -5.01
N THR A 48 -4.37 -4.40 -4.64
CA THR A 48 -4.49 -5.62 -3.83
C THR A 48 -4.67 -6.91 -4.65
N GLY A 49 -4.49 -6.85 -5.98
CA GLY A 49 -4.75 -7.97 -6.87
C GLY A 49 -6.24 -8.15 -7.24
N SER A 50 -7.11 -7.33 -6.67
CA SER A 50 -8.53 -7.20 -7.03
C SER A 50 -8.81 -5.76 -7.44
N MET A 51 -9.90 -5.50 -8.15
CA MET A 51 -10.24 -4.12 -8.55
C MET A 51 -10.41 -3.23 -7.32
N TRP A 52 -11.02 -3.76 -6.26
CA TRP A 52 -11.19 -3.08 -4.97
C TRP A 52 -10.64 -3.93 -3.83
N GLY A 53 -9.97 -3.30 -2.86
CA GLY A 53 -9.45 -3.99 -1.68
C GLY A 53 -10.56 -4.61 -0.82
N ILE A 54 -11.73 -3.98 -0.78
CA ILE A 54 -12.89 -4.50 -0.03
C ILE A 54 -13.42 -5.83 -0.57
N ASP A 55 -13.15 -6.16 -1.85
CA ASP A 55 -13.61 -7.41 -2.48
C ASP A 55 -13.05 -8.66 -1.76
N HIS A 56 -11.84 -8.56 -1.17
CA HIS A 56 -11.24 -9.64 -0.40
C HIS A 56 -12.04 -10.06 0.84
N TYR A 57 -12.96 -9.22 1.29
CA TYR A 57 -13.71 -9.44 2.53
C TYR A 57 -15.18 -9.76 2.28
N SER A 58 -15.62 -9.81 1.02
CA SER A 58 -17.02 -10.05 0.63
C SER A 58 -17.99 -9.08 1.33
N VAL A 59 -17.61 -7.82 1.44
CA VAL A 59 -18.40 -6.75 2.06
C VAL A 59 -18.75 -5.72 1.00
N LEU A 60 -20.02 -5.30 0.97
CA LEU A 60 -20.47 -4.20 0.11
C LEU A 60 -20.54 -2.91 0.94
N PRO A 61 -19.68 -1.91 0.69
CA PRO A 61 -19.77 -0.62 1.35
C PRO A 61 -20.90 0.23 0.73
N ASP A 62 -21.31 1.27 1.44
CA ASP A 62 -22.27 2.24 0.93
C ASP A 62 -21.62 3.28 0.01
N MET A 63 -20.33 3.54 0.24
CA MET A 63 -19.52 4.49 -0.54
C MET A 63 -18.10 3.94 -0.72
N ILE A 64 -17.48 4.28 -1.85
CA ILE A 64 -16.07 4.01 -2.15
C ILE A 64 -15.38 5.34 -2.46
N VAL A 65 -14.29 5.63 -1.78
CA VAL A 65 -13.41 6.77 -2.07
C VAL A 65 -12.27 6.29 -2.95
N VAL A 66 -12.03 6.96 -4.07
CA VAL A 66 -11.02 6.60 -5.06
C VAL A 66 -10.10 7.78 -5.37
N GLY A 67 -8.83 7.49 -5.67
CA GLY A 67 -7.84 8.51 -5.99
C GLY A 67 -6.53 7.88 -6.47
N LYS A 68 -5.42 8.56 -6.22
CA LYS A 68 -4.06 8.09 -6.59
C LYS A 68 -3.98 7.52 -8.02
N ASN A 69 -4.07 6.20 -8.17
CA ASN A 69 -3.94 5.51 -9.46
C ASN A 69 -5.09 5.79 -10.44
N LEU A 70 -6.16 6.49 -10.02
CA LEU A 70 -7.33 6.73 -10.88
C LEU A 70 -6.96 7.42 -12.20
N SER A 71 -5.96 8.28 -12.19
CA SER A 71 -5.49 9.00 -13.39
C SER A 71 -4.15 8.51 -13.94
N GLY A 72 -3.67 7.36 -13.48
CA GLY A 72 -2.35 6.84 -13.89
C GLY A 72 -1.18 7.73 -13.46
N GLY A 73 -1.39 8.66 -12.52
CA GLY A 73 -0.36 9.58 -12.03
C GLY A 73 -0.09 10.80 -12.93
N ILE A 74 -0.87 10.99 -13.98
CA ILE A 74 -0.66 12.07 -14.96
C ILE A 74 -1.27 13.40 -14.46
N GLU A 75 -2.46 13.34 -13.84
CA GLU A 75 -3.23 14.50 -13.41
C GLU A 75 -3.93 14.20 -12.09
N ALA A 76 -4.20 15.21 -11.27
CA ALA A 76 -4.95 15.02 -10.03
C ALA A 76 -6.40 14.60 -10.36
N CYS A 77 -6.79 13.41 -9.89
CA CYS A 77 -8.14 12.88 -10.05
C CYS A 77 -8.53 12.05 -8.84
N ALA A 78 -9.64 12.38 -8.24
CA ALA A 78 -10.24 11.63 -7.15
C ALA A 78 -11.75 11.74 -7.19
N GLY A 79 -12.44 10.81 -6.53
CA GLY A 79 -13.89 10.81 -6.52
C GLY A 79 -14.47 9.94 -5.42
N VAL A 80 -15.77 10.02 -5.28
CA VAL A 80 -16.56 9.14 -4.43
C VAL A 80 -17.64 8.49 -5.29
N ALA A 81 -17.67 7.16 -5.27
CA ALA A 81 -18.74 6.39 -5.89
C ALA A 81 -19.71 5.94 -4.79
N THR A 82 -21.00 6.16 -5.03
CA THR A 82 -22.06 5.80 -4.09
C THR A 82 -23.38 5.63 -4.82
N ARG A 83 -24.41 5.17 -4.09
CA ARG A 83 -25.76 5.06 -4.62
C ARG A 83 -26.46 6.41 -4.66
N ASP A 84 -27.36 6.59 -5.61
CA ASP A 84 -28.08 7.85 -5.79
C ASP A 84 -28.90 8.26 -4.56
N GLU A 85 -29.43 7.30 -3.80
CA GLU A 85 -30.21 7.59 -2.59
C GLU A 85 -29.41 8.26 -1.48
N ILE A 86 -28.06 8.13 -1.51
CA ILE A 86 -27.19 8.71 -0.49
C ILE A 86 -26.82 10.14 -0.84
N LEU A 87 -26.41 10.41 -2.08
CA LEU A 87 -26.04 11.76 -2.53
C LEU A 87 -27.18 12.48 -3.25
N GLY A 88 -27.96 11.78 -4.07
CA GLY A 88 -29.13 12.22 -4.79
C GLY A 88 -29.37 13.74 -4.90
N ASP A 89 -30.61 14.14 -4.81
CA ASP A 89 -31.03 15.55 -4.86
C ASP A 89 -30.81 16.32 -3.55
N ASN A 90 -29.92 15.87 -2.66
CA ASN A 90 -29.66 16.56 -1.41
C ASN A 90 -28.79 17.82 -1.65
N PRO A 91 -29.34 19.02 -1.69
CA PRO A 91 -28.57 20.24 -1.94
C PRO A 91 -27.55 20.56 -0.85
N ARG A 92 -27.63 19.87 0.31
CA ARG A 92 -26.65 19.97 1.41
C ARG A 92 -25.48 18.96 1.26
N ALA A 93 -25.63 17.98 0.38
CA ALA A 93 -24.57 17.02 0.05
C ALA A 93 -23.63 17.54 -1.05
N SER A 94 -23.72 18.82 -1.41
CA SER A 94 -22.80 19.46 -2.35
C SER A 94 -21.39 19.45 -1.76
N SER A 95 -20.63 18.40 -2.07
CA SER A 95 -19.21 18.31 -1.82
C SER A 95 -18.49 18.55 -3.14
N GLY A 96 -17.67 19.57 -3.18
CA GLY A 96 -16.88 19.87 -4.35
C GLY A 96 -15.56 20.50 -3.95
N SER A 97 -14.59 20.39 -4.83
CA SER A 97 -13.39 21.22 -4.75
C SER A 97 -13.30 22.06 -6.03
N THR A 98 -12.57 23.17 -5.96
CA THR A 98 -12.39 24.06 -7.10
C THR A 98 -11.89 23.34 -8.36
N PHE A 99 -11.11 22.27 -8.17
CA PHE A 99 -10.53 21.48 -9.25
C PHE A 99 -11.19 20.10 -9.42
N ALA A 100 -12.35 19.86 -8.82
CA ALA A 100 -13.06 18.60 -9.02
C ALA A 100 -13.57 18.50 -10.47
N GLY A 101 -13.37 17.32 -11.08
CA GLY A 101 -13.87 17.05 -12.43
C GLY A 101 -13.19 17.86 -13.53
N THR A 102 -11.91 18.23 -13.38
CA THR A 102 -11.18 18.87 -14.49
C THR A 102 -11.19 18.00 -15.73
N PRO A 103 -11.35 18.56 -16.95
CA PRO A 103 -11.36 17.78 -18.20
C PRO A 103 -10.11 16.91 -18.37
N GLY A 104 -8.93 17.42 -17.99
CA GLY A 104 -7.67 16.68 -18.05
C GLY A 104 -7.67 15.47 -17.12
N GLY A 105 -8.04 15.66 -15.85
CA GLY A 105 -8.15 14.58 -14.86
C GLY A 105 -9.16 13.51 -15.26
N CYS A 106 -10.34 13.92 -15.75
CA CYS A 106 -11.37 12.97 -16.22
C CYS A 106 -10.90 12.18 -17.45
N ALA A 107 -10.26 12.84 -18.42
CA ALA A 107 -9.74 12.18 -19.62
C ALA A 107 -8.61 11.16 -19.25
N ALA A 108 -7.71 11.55 -18.34
CA ALA A 108 -6.66 10.66 -17.82
C ALA A 108 -7.28 9.47 -17.08
N GLY A 109 -8.28 9.69 -16.23
CA GLY A 109 -8.99 8.64 -15.51
C GLY A 109 -9.67 7.64 -16.44
N LEU A 110 -10.42 8.10 -17.43
CA LEU A 110 -11.05 7.24 -18.44
C LEU A 110 -10.00 6.41 -19.18
N LYS A 111 -8.92 7.05 -19.63
CA LYS A 111 -7.85 6.35 -20.34
C LYS A 111 -7.15 5.32 -19.46
N THR A 112 -6.96 5.61 -18.18
CA THR A 112 -6.41 4.65 -17.21
C THR A 112 -7.29 3.42 -17.10
N LEU A 113 -8.60 3.58 -16.94
CA LEU A 113 -9.53 2.44 -16.87
C LEU A 113 -9.57 1.61 -18.16
N GLU A 114 -9.50 2.26 -19.34
CA GLU A 114 -9.36 1.55 -20.61
C GLU A 114 -8.08 0.71 -20.66
N ILE A 115 -6.94 1.25 -20.22
CA ILE A 115 -5.65 0.54 -20.16
C ILE A 115 -5.75 -0.64 -19.19
N TYR A 116 -6.36 -0.48 -18.04
CA TYR A 116 -6.57 -1.56 -17.06
C TYR A 116 -7.30 -2.75 -17.67
N GLN A 117 -8.36 -2.48 -18.44
CA GLN A 117 -9.14 -3.52 -19.12
C GLN A 117 -8.36 -4.13 -20.29
N ARG A 118 -7.74 -3.30 -21.12
CA ARG A 118 -7.04 -3.73 -22.33
C ARG A 118 -5.83 -4.61 -22.00
N ASP A 119 -5.04 -4.21 -21.00
CA ASP A 119 -3.73 -4.82 -20.71
C ASP A 119 -3.78 -5.79 -19.53
N GLY A 120 -4.96 -6.04 -18.95
CA GLY A 120 -5.12 -6.98 -17.84
C GLY A 120 -4.32 -6.61 -16.58
N ILE A 121 -4.26 -5.31 -16.26
CA ILE A 121 -3.41 -4.78 -15.17
C ILE A 121 -3.73 -5.43 -13.82
N VAL A 122 -5.01 -5.65 -13.52
CA VAL A 122 -5.42 -6.28 -12.25
C VAL A 122 -4.96 -7.74 -12.18
N SER A 123 -5.07 -8.48 -13.27
CA SER A 123 -4.60 -9.87 -13.35
C SER A 123 -3.08 -9.96 -13.19
N ASN A 124 -2.34 -9.06 -13.87
CA ASN A 124 -0.90 -8.99 -13.71
C ASN A 124 -0.50 -8.68 -12.25
N ALA A 125 -1.20 -7.74 -11.61
CA ALA A 125 -0.95 -7.42 -10.21
C ALA A 125 -1.23 -8.62 -9.28
N ALA A 126 -2.27 -9.41 -9.54
CA ALA A 126 -2.56 -10.63 -8.78
C ALA A 126 -1.46 -11.68 -8.93
N GLU A 127 -1.01 -11.96 -10.16
CA GLU A 127 0.08 -12.92 -10.42
C GLU A 127 1.41 -12.49 -9.76
N LEU A 128 1.74 -11.20 -9.83
CA LEU A 128 2.92 -10.65 -9.17
C LEU A 128 2.81 -10.71 -7.65
N ALA A 129 1.60 -10.53 -7.12
CA ALA A 129 1.34 -10.62 -5.68
C ALA A 129 1.57 -12.02 -5.13
N ASP A 130 1.04 -13.04 -5.82
CA ASP A 130 1.26 -14.44 -5.47
C ASP A 130 2.76 -14.78 -5.51
N PHE A 131 3.44 -14.37 -6.58
CA PHE A 131 4.89 -14.55 -6.69
C PHE A 131 5.66 -13.87 -5.56
N ALA A 132 5.32 -12.64 -5.18
CA ALA A 132 5.99 -11.92 -4.11
C ALA A 132 5.72 -12.57 -2.74
N ALA A 133 4.48 -12.97 -2.48
CA ALA A 133 4.10 -13.63 -1.24
C ALA A 133 4.87 -14.95 -1.07
N ASP A 134 4.93 -15.79 -2.11
CA ASP A 134 5.69 -17.05 -2.10
C ASP A 134 7.17 -16.79 -1.85
N ARG A 135 7.76 -15.77 -2.50
CA ARG A 135 9.18 -15.43 -2.39
C ARG A 135 9.56 -14.97 -0.98
N MET A 136 8.65 -14.28 -0.29
CA MET A 136 8.87 -13.75 1.05
C MET A 136 8.38 -14.66 2.18
N ALA A 137 7.68 -15.74 1.87
CA ALA A 137 6.99 -16.60 2.86
C ALA A 137 7.91 -17.13 3.97
N SER A 138 9.17 -17.44 3.64
CA SER A 138 10.15 -18.01 4.60
C SER A 138 11.00 -16.96 5.32
N TRP A 139 10.82 -15.67 5.05
CA TRP A 139 11.74 -14.66 5.57
C TRP A 139 11.70 -14.51 7.10
N THR A 140 10.54 -14.68 7.72
CA THR A 140 10.42 -14.67 9.19
C THR A 140 11.10 -15.84 9.89
N GLU A 141 11.31 -16.96 9.17
CA GLU A 141 12.01 -18.12 9.69
C GLU A 141 13.52 -18.05 9.43
N ARG A 142 13.90 -17.39 8.34
CA ARG A 142 15.28 -17.32 7.87
C ARG A 142 16.08 -16.17 8.47
N TYR A 143 15.40 -15.09 8.85
CA TYR A 143 16.03 -13.84 9.31
C TYR A 143 15.46 -13.42 10.66
N ALA A 144 16.31 -13.39 11.68
CA ALA A 144 15.92 -13.05 13.06
C ALA A 144 15.42 -11.60 13.19
N ILE A 145 15.90 -10.68 12.33
CA ILE A 145 15.45 -9.29 12.30
C ILE A 145 14.09 -9.10 11.62
N VAL A 146 13.59 -10.08 10.86
CA VAL A 146 12.27 -10.00 10.20
C VAL A 146 11.20 -10.50 11.14
N LYS A 147 10.38 -9.60 11.62
CA LYS A 147 9.29 -9.88 12.57
C LYS A 147 8.02 -10.37 11.89
N GLU A 148 7.67 -9.75 10.78
CA GLU A 148 6.42 -10.04 10.07
C GLU A 148 6.53 -9.64 8.60
N VAL A 149 5.93 -10.46 7.73
CA VAL A 149 5.71 -10.16 6.31
C VAL A 149 4.21 -10.06 6.07
N ARG A 150 3.76 -8.95 5.52
CA ARG A 150 2.37 -8.69 5.19
C ARG A 150 2.23 -8.45 3.70
N CYS A 151 1.30 -9.15 3.07
CA CYS A 151 0.96 -8.97 1.65
C CYS A 151 -0.55 -9.01 1.47
N LEU A 152 -1.12 -7.94 0.93
CA LEU A 152 -2.45 -7.93 0.36
C LEU A 152 -2.29 -7.47 -1.09
N GLY A 153 -2.16 -8.43 -2.00
CA GLY A 153 -1.72 -8.10 -3.34
C GLY A 153 -0.32 -7.49 -3.36
N LEU A 154 -0.15 -6.43 -4.10
CA LEU A 154 1.08 -5.62 -4.16
C LEU A 154 1.10 -4.48 -3.11
N LEU A 155 0.26 -4.55 -2.10
CA LEU A 155 0.38 -3.81 -0.86
C LEU A 155 1.26 -4.63 0.09
N MET A 156 2.57 -4.41 0.08
CA MET A 156 3.53 -5.26 0.76
C MET A 156 4.25 -4.51 1.87
N GLY A 157 4.38 -5.14 3.04
CA GLY A 157 5.11 -4.61 4.19
C GLY A 157 5.96 -5.68 4.86
N VAL A 158 7.20 -5.36 5.16
CA VAL A 158 8.09 -6.19 5.97
C VAL A 158 8.46 -5.42 7.23
N SER A 159 8.03 -5.94 8.37
CA SER A 159 8.32 -5.35 9.69
C SER A 159 9.57 -5.98 10.27
N PHE A 160 10.34 -5.14 10.93
CA PHE A 160 11.61 -5.48 11.54
C PHE A 160 11.60 -5.29 13.05
N ALA A 161 12.47 -6.03 13.74
CA ALA A 161 12.80 -5.82 15.13
C ALA A 161 14.28 -6.13 15.32
N HIS A 162 14.92 -5.49 16.30
CA HIS A 162 16.28 -5.86 16.66
C HIS A 162 16.26 -7.23 17.37
N PRO A 163 17.16 -8.17 17.03
CA PRO A 163 17.16 -9.51 17.64
C PRO A 163 17.55 -9.48 19.14
N GLU A 164 18.31 -8.49 19.56
CA GLU A 164 18.66 -8.26 20.97
C GLU A 164 18.01 -6.97 21.47
N PRO A 165 17.46 -6.92 22.68
CA PRO A 165 16.92 -5.69 23.23
C PRO A 165 18.06 -4.68 23.44
N TYR A 166 18.15 -3.69 22.59
CA TYR A 166 19.10 -2.59 22.75
C TYR A 166 18.71 -1.67 23.90
N THR A 167 19.68 -1.19 24.63
CA THR A 167 19.52 -0.31 25.80
C THR A 167 19.57 1.20 25.44
N LEU A 168 19.31 1.58 24.23
CA LEU A 168 19.33 2.97 23.76
C LEU A 168 17.90 3.50 23.61
N GLY A 169 17.29 3.97 24.65
CA GLY A 169 16.08 4.80 24.64
C GLY A 169 14.87 4.27 23.86
N GLU A 170 13.72 4.22 24.48
CA GLU A 170 12.48 3.63 23.96
C GLU A 170 12.12 4.07 22.54
N GLY A 171 11.94 3.12 21.61
CA GLY A 171 11.17 3.26 20.37
C GLY A 171 11.93 3.56 19.09
N TYR A 172 13.26 3.73 19.13
CA TYR A 172 14.04 4.07 17.93
C TYR A 172 14.70 2.87 17.24
N GLU A 173 14.98 1.80 17.96
CA GLU A 173 15.86 0.71 17.53
C GLU A 173 15.26 -0.12 16.40
N ASP A 174 14.01 -0.53 16.52
CA ASP A 174 13.34 -1.33 15.49
C ASP A 174 13.15 -0.53 14.19
N SER A 175 12.84 0.77 14.30
CA SER A 175 12.72 1.66 13.15
C SER A 175 14.07 1.90 12.45
N TRP A 176 15.18 1.87 13.18
CA TRP A 176 16.53 2.00 12.60
C TRP A 176 16.91 0.76 11.80
N VAL A 177 16.53 -0.44 12.26
CA VAL A 177 16.70 -1.67 11.46
C VAL A 177 15.98 -1.53 10.13
N ALA A 178 14.70 -1.18 10.14
CA ALA A 178 13.90 -0.98 8.94
C ALA A 178 14.49 0.10 8.01
N ARG A 179 14.90 1.24 8.59
CA ARG A 179 15.51 2.34 7.82
C ARG A 179 16.84 1.94 7.20
N THR A 180 17.66 1.17 7.90
CA THR A 180 18.93 0.67 7.37
C THR A 180 18.69 -0.28 6.21
N VAL A 181 17.73 -1.22 6.32
CA VAL A 181 17.33 -2.09 5.21
C VAL A 181 16.85 -1.25 4.02
N ARG A 182 15.94 -0.28 4.25
CA ARG A 182 15.47 0.62 3.19
C ARG A 182 16.62 1.40 2.54
N ASN A 183 17.60 1.89 3.31
CA ASN A 183 18.75 2.62 2.80
C ASN A 183 19.63 1.74 1.93
N GLU A 184 19.87 0.48 2.34
CA GLU A 184 20.59 -0.50 1.52
C GLU A 184 19.83 -0.81 0.22
N MET A 185 18.51 -0.92 0.26
CA MET A 185 17.71 -1.07 -0.95
C MET A 185 17.88 0.13 -1.88
N LEU A 186 17.83 1.36 -1.35
CA LEU A 186 17.93 2.60 -2.11
C LEU A 186 19.28 2.71 -2.84
N VAL A 187 20.39 2.46 -2.17
CA VAL A 187 21.73 2.52 -2.80
C VAL A 187 21.94 1.44 -3.86
N ASN A 188 21.13 0.39 -3.84
CA ASN A 188 21.11 -0.67 -4.83
C ASN A 188 19.97 -0.51 -5.87
N GLY A 189 19.33 0.67 -5.92
CA GLY A 189 18.39 1.03 -6.99
C GLY A 189 16.93 0.69 -6.73
N VAL A 190 16.55 0.33 -5.50
CA VAL A 190 15.16 0.07 -5.13
C VAL A 190 14.65 1.10 -4.14
N TRP A 191 13.69 1.91 -4.58
CA TRP A 191 12.98 2.85 -3.71
C TRP A 191 11.87 2.12 -2.93
N ALA A 192 11.90 2.22 -1.60
CA ALA A 192 10.86 1.74 -0.69
C ALA A 192 10.57 2.78 0.38
N ILE A 193 9.40 2.71 0.99
CA ILE A 193 8.95 3.65 2.02
C ILE A 193 9.22 3.06 3.41
N CYS A 194 9.84 3.85 4.27
CA CYS A 194 10.00 3.54 5.69
C CYS A 194 10.03 4.87 6.44
N ASP A 195 8.96 5.19 7.13
CA ASP A 195 8.82 6.46 7.86
C ASP A 195 9.14 6.28 9.35
N THR A 196 8.11 6.31 10.20
CA THR A 196 8.24 6.17 11.65
C THR A 196 8.09 4.73 12.14
N GLU A 197 7.40 3.90 11.37
CA GLU A 197 7.14 2.52 11.72
C GLU A 197 8.35 1.62 11.38
N PRO A 198 8.59 0.55 12.14
CA PRO A 198 9.67 -0.41 11.86
C PRO A 198 9.32 -1.32 10.67
N THR A 199 8.79 -0.74 9.59
CA THR A 199 8.27 -1.45 8.43
C THR A 199 8.76 -0.82 7.14
N VAL A 200 9.38 -1.62 6.29
CA VAL A 200 9.64 -1.27 4.89
C VAL A 200 8.40 -1.61 4.07
N ARG A 201 7.80 -0.59 3.45
CA ARG A 201 6.60 -0.69 2.62
C ARG A 201 6.96 -0.61 1.14
N MET A 202 6.41 -1.51 0.33
CA MET A 202 6.65 -1.57 -1.10
C MET A 202 5.34 -1.51 -1.88
N TYR A 203 5.32 -0.65 -2.90
CA TYR A 203 4.18 -0.44 -3.81
C TYR A 203 4.66 -0.48 -5.26
N PRO A 204 5.08 -1.65 -5.78
CA PRO A 204 5.57 -1.76 -7.14
C PRO A 204 4.51 -1.35 -8.17
N ALA A 205 4.94 -0.95 -9.35
CA ALA A 205 4.02 -0.64 -10.45
C ALA A 205 3.18 -1.87 -10.80
N LEU A 206 1.87 -1.69 -11.01
CA LEU A 206 0.96 -2.80 -11.28
C LEU A 206 1.21 -3.49 -12.62
N ASN A 207 1.88 -2.81 -13.54
CA ASN A 207 2.31 -3.31 -14.85
C ASN A 207 3.79 -3.71 -14.87
N MET A 208 4.45 -3.83 -13.71
CA MET A 208 5.82 -4.32 -13.61
C MET A 208 5.91 -5.74 -14.18
N ASP A 209 7.03 -6.07 -14.78
CA ASP A 209 7.31 -7.46 -15.13
C ASP A 209 7.85 -8.25 -13.94
N LYS A 210 7.69 -9.56 -14.00
CA LYS A 210 8.10 -10.48 -12.92
C LYS A 210 9.60 -10.46 -12.66
N GLN A 211 10.42 -10.21 -13.69
CA GLN A 211 11.87 -10.18 -13.56
C GLN A 211 12.32 -8.97 -12.72
N ASN A 212 11.76 -7.80 -12.98
CA ASN A 212 12.06 -6.58 -12.21
C ASN A 212 11.58 -6.72 -10.76
N LEU A 213 10.42 -7.31 -10.51
CA LEU A 213 9.96 -7.59 -9.16
C LEU A 213 10.90 -8.58 -8.44
N SER A 214 11.34 -9.64 -9.13
CA SER A 214 12.31 -10.60 -8.57
C SER A 214 13.60 -9.89 -8.16
N GLN A 215 14.16 -9.04 -9.02
CA GLN A 215 15.39 -8.29 -8.73
C GLN A 215 15.19 -7.35 -7.52
N ALA A 216 14.05 -6.69 -7.42
CA ALA A 216 13.75 -5.82 -6.28
C ALA A 216 13.68 -6.62 -4.97
N LEU A 217 13.08 -7.80 -4.99
CA LEU A 217 13.02 -8.69 -3.83
C LEU A 217 14.40 -9.28 -3.48
N ASP A 218 15.24 -9.62 -4.48
CA ASP A 218 16.61 -10.06 -4.26
C ASP A 218 17.46 -8.96 -3.59
N ILE A 219 17.30 -7.71 -4.03
CA ILE A 219 17.97 -6.55 -3.41
C ILE A 219 17.50 -6.37 -1.96
N MET A 220 16.20 -6.49 -1.69
CA MET A 220 15.70 -6.41 -0.32
C MET A 220 16.22 -7.54 0.55
N GLU A 221 16.25 -8.78 0.04
CA GLU A 221 16.77 -9.93 0.77
C GLU A 221 18.27 -9.76 1.07
N CYS A 222 19.07 -9.27 0.12
CA CYS A 222 20.48 -8.94 0.35
C CYS A 222 20.65 -7.83 1.42
N ALA A 223 19.78 -6.82 1.41
CA ALA A 223 19.79 -5.76 2.40
C ALA A 223 19.46 -6.29 3.80
N ILE A 224 18.49 -7.18 3.93
CA ILE A 224 18.16 -7.87 5.18
C ILE A 224 19.37 -8.66 5.70
N GLN A 225 19.98 -9.47 4.85
CA GLN A 225 21.19 -10.27 5.22
C GLN A 225 22.34 -9.38 5.69
N LYS A 226 22.57 -8.26 5.01
CA LYS A 226 23.64 -7.33 5.36
C LYS A 226 23.42 -6.71 6.74
N VAL A 227 22.18 -6.31 7.03
CA VAL A 227 21.81 -5.73 8.32
C VAL A 227 21.88 -6.77 9.43
N GLU A 228 21.37 -7.97 9.21
CA GLU A 228 21.45 -9.08 10.17
C GLU A 228 22.89 -9.48 10.51
N ASN A 229 23.83 -9.39 9.54
CA ASN A 229 25.24 -9.65 9.73
C ASN A 229 26.02 -8.50 10.36
N GLY A 230 25.35 -7.50 10.94
CA GLY A 230 25.94 -6.44 11.75
C GLY A 230 26.33 -5.18 11.00
N ALA A 231 25.63 -4.82 9.93
CA ALA A 231 25.78 -3.50 9.33
C ALA A 231 25.44 -2.40 10.36
N GLN A 232 26.19 -1.30 10.34
CA GLN A 232 25.92 -0.17 11.22
C GLN A 232 24.50 0.37 10.96
N LEU A 233 23.67 0.40 12.00
CA LEU A 233 22.32 0.94 11.90
C LEU A 233 22.37 2.46 11.72
N VAL A 234 21.58 2.97 10.79
CA VAL A 234 21.49 4.40 10.47
C VAL A 234 20.03 4.84 10.38
N GLY A 235 19.71 5.94 11.04
CA GLY A 235 18.35 6.50 11.04
C GLY A 235 18.06 7.41 9.84
N ASP A 236 19.10 8.00 9.23
CA ASP A 236 18.97 9.00 8.18
C ASP A 236 19.06 8.41 6.77
N PHE A 237 18.62 9.19 5.77
CA PHE A 237 18.81 8.81 4.37
C PHE A 237 20.30 8.80 4.02
N PRO A 238 20.78 7.80 3.26
CA PRO A 238 22.14 7.82 2.75
C PRO A 238 22.32 8.99 1.78
N ALA A 239 23.56 9.45 1.66
CA ALA A 239 23.89 10.35 0.57
C ALA A 239 23.58 9.65 -0.77
N MET A 240 22.77 10.29 -1.62
CA MET A 240 22.44 9.72 -2.93
C MET A 240 23.72 9.53 -3.75
N PRO A 241 23.84 8.41 -4.49
CA PRO A 241 24.97 8.20 -5.39
C PRO A 241 25.11 9.39 -6.35
N SER A 242 26.33 9.83 -6.60
CA SER A 242 26.62 10.91 -7.56
C SER A 242 26.11 10.54 -8.94
N GLY A 243 25.12 11.27 -9.46
CA GLY A 243 24.47 11.00 -10.76
C GLY A 243 22.97 10.77 -10.70
N VAL A 244 22.40 10.54 -9.51
CA VAL A 244 20.96 10.57 -9.32
C VAL A 244 20.56 12.00 -8.99
N THR A 245 20.22 12.77 -10.01
CA THR A 245 19.66 14.12 -9.82
C THR A 245 18.18 13.99 -9.47
N GLY A 246 17.85 14.52 -8.34
CA GLY A 246 16.63 14.64 -7.61
C GLY A 246 15.29 14.49 -8.30
N PHE A 247 14.34 14.16 -7.49
CA PHE A 247 12.90 14.31 -7.75
C PHE A 247 12.50 15.77 -7.76
#